data_fad976ecc4a33925fc6e634a22584a02
#
_entry.id   fad976ecc4a33925fc6e634a22584a02
#
_cell.length_a   1.000
_cell.length_b   1.000
_cell.length_c   1.000
_cell.angle_alpha   90.00
_cell.angle_beta   90.00
_cell.angle_gamma   90.00
#
_symmetry.space_group_name_H-M   'P 1'
#
loop_
_entity.id
_entity.type
_entity.pdbx_description
1 polymer ?
#
loop_
_entity_poly.entity_id
_entity_poly.type
_entity_poly.pdbx_seq_one_letter_code
_entity_poly.pdbx_strand_id
1 'polypeptide(L)'
;MRQQRLAYSLGLLVLICVYFFLRTDLANSSVQSRLQTCSEGWYITGYYVPREDELPDTAEQISVERMGDLSFSQKFLSEIRTEGWGITRFGWALGYYSGRWHRSDVGALDAAGNLLVDGAIAIDRALIPRGADVQISTLPTPWATKTFRATDIGNGIVGQHIDVFTGTGLAAEEETFRITSNNNRVCFMSN
;
A
#
# COMPACT_ATOMS: atom_id res chain seq x y z
N MET A 1 23.39 -25.14 -62.96
CA MET A 1 23.91 -24.33 -61.84
C MET A 1 22.92 -23.28 -61.28
N ARG A 2 21.95 -22.77 -62.04
CA ARG A 2 21.01 -21.74 -61.53
C ARG A 2 19.92 -22.30 -60.62
N GLN A 3 19.44 -23.53 -60.81
CA GLN A 3 18.39 -24.16 -60.01
C GLN A 3 18.87 -24.61 -58.61
N GLN A 4 20.13 -24.97 -58.44
CA GLN A 4 20.68 -25.36 -57.13
C GLN A 4 20.82 -24.16 -56.17
N ARG A 5 21.12 -22.96 -56.68
CA ARG A 5 21.23 -21.75 -55.87
C ARG A 5 19.86 -21.27 -55.29
N LEU A 6 18.75 -21.51 -56.03
CA LEU A 6 17.42 -21.18 -55.52
C LEU A 6 16.97 -22.10 -54.38
N ALA A 7 17.34 -23.39 -54.43
CA ALA A 7 16.96 -24.33 -53.35
C ALA A 7 17.69 -24.02 -52.03
N TYR A 8 18.95 -23.59 -52.06
CA TYR A 8 19.68 -23.21 -50.84
C TYR A 8 19.17 -21.88 -50.22
N SER A 9 18.71 -20.92 -51.04
CA SER A 9 18.20 -19.66 -50.53
C SER A 9 16.83 -19.83 -49.88
N LEU A 10 15.97 -20.72 -50.41
CA LEU A 10 14.66 -21.02 -49.84
C LEU A 10 14.79 -21.78 -48.50
N GLY A 11 15.70 -22.77 -48.43
CA GLY A 11 15.98 -23.52 -47.20
C GLY A 11 16.53 -22.64 -46.09
N LEU A 12 17.40 -21.68 -46.40
CA LEU A 12 17.97 -20.76 -45.44
C LEU A 12 16.89 -19.78 -44.88
N LEU A 13 15.99 -19.30 -45.74
CA LEU A 13 14.87 -18.41 -45.32
C LEU A 13 13.89 -19.14 -44.41
N VAL A 14 13.56 -20.39 -44.69
CA VAL A 14 12.66 -21.19 -43.84
C VAL A 14 13.30 -21.45 -42.48
N LEU A 15 14.61 -21.78 -42.44
CA LEU A 15 15.34 -21.96 -41.19
C LEU A 15 15.40 -20.69 -40.33
N ILE A 16 15.58 -19.53 -40.95
CA ILE A 16 15.59 -18.24 -40.26
C ILE A 16 14.18 -17.92 -39.70
N CYS A 17 13.12 -18.15 -40.46
CA CYS A 17 11.76 -17.96 -40.02
C CYS A 17 11.40 -18.89 -38.84
N VAL A 18 11.76 -20.16 -38.89
CA VAL A 18 11.52 -21.13 -37.81
C VAL A 18 12.33 -20.73 -36.56
N TYR A 19 13.56 -20.26 -36.71
CA TYR A 19 14.38 -19.78 -35.59
C TYR A 19 13.81 -18.54 -34.96
N PHE A 20 13.25 -17.59 -35.73
CA PHE A 20 12.56 -16.40 -35.21
C PHE A 20 11.23 -16.76 -34.51
N PHE A 21 10.43 -17.67 -35.06
CA PHE A 21 9.20 -18.14 -34.43
C PHE A 21 9.48 -18.85 -33.11
N LEU A 22 10.46 -19.74 -33.05
CA LEU A 22 10.88 -20.44 -31.81
C LEU A 22 11.45 -19.46 -30.77
N ARG A 23 12.09 -18.37 -31.18
CA ARG A 23 12.58 -17.34 -30.27
C ARG A 23 11.47 -16.45 -29.73
N THR A 24 10.45 -16.17 -30.53
CA THR A 24 9.28 -15.39 -30.06
C THR A 24 8.42 -16.17 -29.08
N ASP A 25 8.28 -17.49 -29.25
CA ASP A 25 7.58 -18.34 -28.30
C ASP A 25 8.34 -18.51 -26.97
N LEU A 26 9.68 -18.58 -27.01
CA LEU A 26 10.53 -18.63 -25.81
C LEU A 26 10.59 -17.29 -25.08
N ALA A 27 10.49 -16.16 -25.78
CA ALA A 27 10.45 -14.84 -25.17
C ALA A 27 9.07 -14.54 -24.52
N ASN A 28 7.99 -15.14 -25.04
CA ASN A 28 6.64 -14.99 -24.48
C ASN A 28 6.37 -15.93 -23.28
N SER A 29 7.15 -16.98 -23.08
CA SER A 29 6.98 -17.90 -21.95
C SER A 29 7.65 -17.43 -20.64
N SER A 30 8.36 -16.30 -20.67
CA SER A 30 8.93 -15.68 -19.47
C SER A 30 8.03 -14.62 -18.80
N VAL A 31 6.75 -14.57 -19.14
CA VAL A 31 5.72 -14.01 -18.24
C VAL A 31 5.59 -15.01 -17.11
N GLN A 32 6.49 -14.90 -16.16
CA GLN A 32 6.43 -15.63 -14.90
C GLN A 32 5.04 -15.41 -14.32
N SER A 33 4.19 -16.43 -14.38
CA SER A 33 2.87 -16.38 -13.77
C SER A 33 3.10 -16.15 -12.26
N ARG A 34 2.95 -14.90 -11.83
CA ARG A 34 3.00 -14.57 -10.41
C ARG A 34 1.93 -15.42 -9.75
N LEU A 35 2.33 -16.30 -8.86
CA LEU A 35 1.39 -17.16 -8.16
C LEU A 35 0.55 -16.27 -7.25
N GLN A 36 -0.75 -16.22 -7.55
CA GLN A 36 -1.71 -15.58 -6.67
C GLN A 36 -2.01 -16.53 -5.50
N THR A 37 -1.73 -16.08 -4.29
CA THR A 37 -2.08 -16.78 -3.06
C THR A 37 -3.33 -16.16 -2.48
N CYS A 38 -4.36 -16.97 -2.21
CA CYS A 38 -5.60 -16.53 -1.58
C CYS A 38 -5.88 -17.33 -0.31
N SER A 39 -6.38 -16.65 0.72
CA SER A 39 -6.84 -17.28 1.97
C SER A 39 -8.02 -16.53 2.58
N GLU A 40 -8.75 -17.20 3.43
CA GLU A 40 -9.92 -16.68 4.15
C GLU A 40 -9.55 -16.43 5.63
N GLY A 41 -10.47 -15.81 6.37
CA GLY A 41 -10.33 -15.63 7.81
C GLY A 41 -9.58 -14.37 8.22
N TRP A 42 -9.36 -13.44 7.29
CA TRP A 42 -8.64 -12.18 7.59
C TRP A 42 -9.52 -11.21 8.36
N TYR A 43 -8.90 -10.57 9.35
CA TYR A 43 -9.45 -9.40 10.02
C TYR A 43 -8.97 -8.15 9.28
N ILE A 44 -9.90 -7.29 8.88
CA ILE A 44 -9.61 -6.02 8.21
C ILE A 44 -10.03 -4.89 9.12
N THR A 45 -9.15 -3.93 9.32
CA THR A 45 -9.42 -2.64 9.94
C THR A 45 -9.08 -1.52 8.98
N GLY A 46 -9.39 -0.30 9.37
CA GLY A 46 -8.96 0.89 8.64
C GLY A 46 -8.22 1.85 9.56
N TYR A 47 -7.29 2.61 9.01
CA TYR A 47 -6.64 3.74 9.65
C TYR A 47 -6.72 4.98 8.76
N TYR A 48 -6.61 6.15 9.37
CA TYR A 48 -6.75 7.42 8.66
C TYR A 48 -5.73 8.44 9.16
N VAL A 49 -5.61 9.56 8.46
CA VAL A 49 -4.79 10.69 8.90
C VAL A 49 -5.72 11.78 9.44
N PRO A 50 -5.85 11.97 10.77
CA PRO A 50 -6.68 13.02 11.36
C PRO A 50 -6.23 14.41 10.94
N ARG A 51 -7.17 15.36 10.92
CA ARG A 51 -6.93 16.78 10.68
C ARG A 51 -7.22 17.59 11.94
N GLU A 52 -6.28 18.45 12.35
CA GLU A 52 -6.44 19.27 13.57
C GLU A 52 -7.63 20.23 13.48
N ASP A 53 -7.88 20.80 12.31
CA ASP A 53 -8.98 21.75 12.08
C ASP A 53 -10.38 21.10 12.18
N GLU A 54 -10.47 19.77 12.07
CA GLU A 54 -11.70 18.99 12.25
C GLU A 54 -11.87 18.47 13.70
N LEU A 55 -10.86 18.60 14.56
CA LEU A 55 -10.81 18.05 15.91
C LEU A 55 -10.53 19.15 16.96
N PRO A 56 -11.42 20.16 17.09
CA PRO A 56 -11.21 21.22 18.06
C PRO A 56 -11.32 20.70 19.50
N ASP A 57 -10.36 21.10 20.35
CA ASP A 57 -10.33 20.79 21.78
C ASP A 57 -9.40 21.79 22.51
N THR A 58 -9.22 21.61 23.82
CA THR A 58 -8.21 22.34 24.60
C THR A 58 -6.81 22.12 24.04
N ALA A 59 -5.96 23.14 24.14
CA ALA A 59 -4.59 23.05 23.65
C ALA A 59 -3.68 22.30 24.64
N GLU A 60 -2.88 21.38 24.12
CA GLU A 60 -1.79 20.70 24.83
C GLU A 60 -0.47 21.12 24.20
N GLN A 61 0.52 21.48 25.04
CA GLN A 61 1.86 21.80 24.60
C GLN A 61 2.71 20.53 24.53
N ILE A 62 3.36 20.33 23.38
CA ILE A 62 4.29 19.21 23.14
C ILE A 62 5.60 19.71 22.57
N SER A 63 6.70 19.00 22.81
CA SER A 63 7.99 19.27 22.18
C SER A 63 8.12 18.51 20.87
N VAL A 64 8.20 19.23 19.75
CA VAL A 64 8.38 18.68 18.40
C VAL A 64 9.85 18.71 18.03
N GLU A 65 10.38 17.59 17.54
CA GLU A 65 11.79 17.45 17.21
C GLU A 65 12.25 18.56 16.25
N ARG A 66 13.34 19.26 16.61
CA ARG A 66 13.95 20.40 15.88
C ARG A 66 13.08 21.65 15.77
N MET A 67 11.91 21.70 16.40
CA MET A 67 11.03 22.88 16.38
C MET A 67 10.79 23.50 17.76
N GLY A 68 11.04 22.73 18.82
CA GLY A 68 10.74 23.15 20.20
C GLY A 68 9.26 22.93 20.54
N ASP A 69 8.77 23.72 21.50
CA ASP A 69 7.44 23.55 22.07
C ASP A 69 6.39 24.22 21.21
N LEU A 70 5.38 23.46 20.86
CA LEU A 70 4.19 23.89 20.09
C LEU A 70 2.92 23.37 20.75
N SER A 71 1.81 24.07 20.53
CA SER A 71 0.51 23.70 21.07
C SER A 71 -0.44 23.22 19.99
N PHE A 72 -1.12 22.09 20.25
CA PHE A 72 -2.10 21.46 19.36
C PHE A 72 -3.34 21.04 20.15
N SER A 73 -4.44 20.73 19.47
CA SER A 73 -5.63 20.16 20.05
C SER A 73 -5.32 18.81 20.74
N GLN A 74 -5.78 18.64 22.01
CA GLN A 74 -5.59 17.38 22.74
C GLN A 74 -6.20 16.18 22.01
N LYS A 75 -7.39 16.36 21.44
CA LYS A 75 -8.06 15.31 20.67
C LYS A 75 -7.23 14.91 19.45
N PHE A 76 -6.73 15.89 18.71
CA PHE A 76 -5.85 15.65 17.57
C PHE A 76 -4.56 14.88 17.95
N LEU A 77 -3.93 15.27 19.06
CA LEU A 77 -2.72 14.57 19.55
C LEU A 77 -3.03 13.13 20.00
N SER A 78 -4.22 12.90 20.58
CA SER A 78 -4.67 11.56 20.95
C SER A 78 -4.84 10.67 19.73
N GLU A 79 -5.49 11.19 18.68
CA GLU A 79 -5.65 10.47 17.41
C GLU A 79 -4.29 10.12 16.78
N ILE A 80 -3.34 11.05 16.72
CA ILE A 80 -2.02 10.78 16.16
C ILE A 80 -1.29 9.67 16.94
N ARG A 81 -1.47 9.58 18.25
CA ARG A 81 -0.83 8.50 19.04
C ARG A 81 -1.32 7.12 18.64
N THR A 82 -2.54 7.03 18.11
CA THR A 82 -3.15 5.79 17.60
C THR A 82 -2.82 5.58 16.12
N GLU A 83 -3.06 6.60 15.30
CA GLU A 83 -2.99 6.54 13.83
C GLU A 83 -1.56 6.76 13.27
N GLY A 84 -0.65 7.30 14.09
CA GLY A 84 0.75 7.55 13.73
C GLY A 84 1.01 8.94 13.15
N TRP A 85 0.14 9.49 12.31
CA TRP A 85 0.27 10.80 11.66
C TRP A 85 -1.03 11.59 11.70
N GLY A 86 -0.92 12.93 11.63
CA GLY A 86 -2.05 13.84 11.45
C GLY A 86 -1.64 15.12 10.74
N ILE A 87 -2.58 15.79 10.06
CA ILE A 87 -2.33 17.08 9.39
C ILE A 87 -2.64 18.21 10.37
N THR A 88 -1.63 19.03 10.66
CA THR A 88 -1.77 20.18 11.54
C THR A 88 -2.56 21.31 10.87
N ARG A 89 -3.12 22.23 11.65
CA ARG A 89 -3.71 23.49 11.16
C ARG A 89 -2.73 24.37 10.36
N PHE A 90 -1.43 24.09 10.46
CA PHE A 90 -0.38 24.79 9.70
C PHE A 90 -0.12 24.16 8.31
N GLY A 91 -0.77 23.03 7.98
CA GLY A 91 -0.68 22.37 6.68
C GLY A 91 0.45 21.33 6.53
N TRP A 92 1.29 21.12 7.57
CA TRP A 92 2.28 20.04 7.57
C TRP A 92 1.83 18.86 8.44
N ALA A 93 2.44 17.71 8.26
CA ALA A 93 2.10 16.51 9.02
C ALA A 93 2.91 16.41 10.31
N LEU A 94 2.21 16.10 11.43
CA LEU A 94 2.78 15.76 12.73
C LEU A 94 2.67 14.25 12.92
N GLY A 95 3.78 13.60 13.23
CA GLY A 95 3.83 12.16 13.49
C GLY A 95 4.26 11.86 14.92
N TYR A 96 3.83 10.70 15.45
CA TYR A 96 4.27 10.20 16.75
C TYR A 96 4.79 8.77 16.63
N TYR A 97 6.10 8.61 16.72
CA TYR A 97 6.75 7.30 16.72
C TYR A 97 8.03 7.32 17.55
N SER A 98 8.45 6.17 18.04
CA SER A 98 9.62 6.04 18.94
C SER A 98 9.55 6.96 20.17
N GLY A 99 8.32 7.26 20.66
CA GLY A 99 8.09 8.10 21.83
C GLY A 99 8.33 9.61 21.60
N ARG A 100 8.39 10.07 20.34
CA ARG A 100 8.69 11.46 19.97
C ARG A 100 7.74 11.99 18.90
N TRP A 101 7.61 13.32 18.88
CA TRP A 101 6.86 14.05 17.88
C TRP A 101 7.78 14.51 16.75
N HIS A 102 7.39 14.22 15.53
CA HIS A 102 8.16 14.50 14.32
C HIS A 102 7.35 15.35 13.34
N ARG A 103 8.03 16.19 12.58
CA ARG A 103 7.44 16.97 11.49
C ARG A 103 7.76 16.33 10.15
N SER A 104 6.77 16.35 9.25
CA SER A 104 6.95 16.05 7.82
C SER A 104 6.30 17.17 7.00
N ASP A 105 7.07 17.76 6.08
CA ASP A 105 6.59 18.81 5.18
C ASP A 105 5.97 18.23 3.89
N VAL A 106 6.13 16.94 3.66
CA VAL A 106 5.59 16.24 2.47
C VAL A 106 4.28 15.52 2.75
N GLY A 107 3.83 15.44 3.99
CA GLY A 107 2.61 14.72 4.41
C GLY A 107 2.90 13.55 5.34
N ALA A 108 1.89 12.74 5.62
CA ALA A 108 2.02 11.50 6.39
C ALA A 108 2.88 10.48 5.65
N LEU A 109 3.66 9.68 6.38
CA LEU A 109 4.62 8.76 5.81
C LEU A 109 4.28 7.30 6.16
N ASP A 110 4.54 6.38 5.23
CA ASP A 110 4.54 4.94 5.51
C ASP A 110 5.77 4.54 6.34
N ALA A 111 5.82 3.31 6.79
CA ALA A 111 6.95 2.77 7.58
C ALA A 111 8.31 2.74 6.85
N ALA A 112 8.35 3.05 5.55
CA ALA A 112 9.58 3.22 4.78
C ALA A 112 10.01 4.68 4.64
N GLY A 113 9.19 5.61 5.14
CA GLY A 113 9.40 7.04 4.97
C GLY A 113 8.95 7.58 3.60
N ASN A 114 8.16 6.83 2.83
CA ASN A 114 7.52 7.35 1.63
C ASN A 114 6.19 8.01 1.98
N LEU A 115 5.74 8.92 1.12
CA LEU A 115 4.42 9.53 1.27
C LEU A 115 3.33 8.43 1.32
N LEU A 116 2.47 8.51 2.35
CA LEU A 116 1.30 7.64 2.46
C LEU A 116 0.27 8.03 1.39
N VAL A 117 -0.15 7.05 0.60
CA VAL A 117 -1.03 7.28 -0.56
C VAL A 117 -2.26 6.37 -0.53
N ASP A 118 -3.31 6.74 -1.26
CA ASP A 118 -4.50 5.90 -1.42
C ASP A 118 -4.12 4.49 -1.92
N GLY A 119 -4.74 3.48 -1.32
CA GLY A 119 -4.43 2.08 -1.58
C GLY A 119 -3.27 1.50 -0.77
N ALA A 120 -2.60 2.29 0.09
CA ALA A 120 -1.64 1.74 1.05
C ALA A 120 -2.33 0.87 2.09
N ILE A 121 -1.67 -0.22 2.48
CA ILE A 121 -2.10 -1.09 3.58
C ILE A 121 -0.92 -1.44 4.49
N ALA A 122 -1.21 -1.51 5.80
CA ALA A 122 -0.31 -2.09 6.77
C ALA A 122 -0.56 -3.61 6.91
N ILE A 123 0.52 -4.38 6.99
CA ILE A 123 0.49 -5.85 6.96
C ILE A 123 1.47 -6.46 7.94
N ASP A 124 1.24 -7.74 8.29
CA ASP A 124 2.28 -8.59 8.86
C ASP A 124 3.20 -9.11 7.74
N ARG A 125 4.44 -8.67 7.76
CA ARG A 125 5.46 -9.07 6.75
C ARG A 125 5.83 -10.55 6.78
N ALA A 126 5.45 -11.27 7.84
CA ALA A 126 5.63 -12.72 7.89
C ALA A 126 4.62 -13.46 6.98
N LEU A 127 3.48 -12.84 6.65
CA LEU A 127 2.42 -13.43 5.85
C LEU A 127 2.34 -12.82 4.44
N ILE A 128 2.44 -11.50 4.32
CA ILE A 128 2.37 -10.78 3.04
C ILE A 128 3.70 -10.07 2.80
N PRO A 129 4.38 -10.31 1.67
CA PRO A 129 5.61 -9.61 1.35
C PRO A 129 5.38 -8.11 1.16
N ARG A 130 6.30 -7.28 1.66
CA ARG A 130 6.26 -5.85 1.40
C ARG A 130 6.30 -5.57 -0.10
N GLY A 131 5.48 -4.64 -0.53
CA GLY A 131 5.34 -4.26 -1.94
C GLY A 131 4.48 -5.24 -2.75
N ALA A 132 3.81 -6.22 -2.12
CA ALA A 132 2.84 -7.06 -2.80
C ALA A 132 1.59 -6.27 -3.19
N ASP A 133 1.00 -6.63 -4.32
CA ASP A 133 -0.34 -6.21 -4.71
C ASP A 133 -1.35 -7.12 -4.04
N VAL A 134 -2.34 -6.53 -3.35
CA VAL A 134 -3.32 -7.24 -2.52
C VAL A 134 -4.73 -6.88 -2.96
N GLN A 135 -5.62 -7.86 -3.01
CA GLN A 135 -7.04 -7.69 -3.27
C GLN A 135 -7.85 -8.26 -2.11
N ILE A 136 -8.88 -7.52 -1.69
CA ILE A 136 -9.79 -7.89 -0.60
C ILE A 136 -11.21 -7.79 -1.13
N SER A 137 -11.65 -8.82 -1.85
CA SER A 137 -12.91 -8.81 -2.61
C SER A 137 -14.18 -8.80 -1.74
N THR A 138 -14.06 -9.07 -0.46
CA THR A 138 -15.16 -9.08 0.50
C THR A 138 -15.46 -7.73 1.14
N LEU A 139 -14.62 -6.72 0.92
CA LEU A 139 -14.87 -5.36 1.39
C LEU A 139 -16.09 -4.73 0.68
N PRO A 140 -16.75 -3.73 1.30
CA PRO A 140 -17.80 -2.97 0.63
C PRO A 140 -17.24 -2.14 -0.55
N THR A 141 -18.09 -1.88 -1.54
CA THR A 141 -17.75 -0.96 -2.64
C THR A 141 -17.45 0.45 -2.11
N PRO A 142 -16.42 1.17 -2.63
CA PRO A 142 -15.57 0.81 -3.79
C PRO A 142 -14.33 -0.04 -3.43
N TRP A 143 -14.10 -0.38 -2.17
CA TRP A 143 -12.90 -1.06 -1.67
C TRP A 143 -12.68 -2.45 -2.26
N ALA A 144 -13.76 -3.22 -2.48
CA ALA A 144 -13.71 -4.56 -3.07
C ALA A 144 -13.05 -4.65 -4.45
N THR A 145 -13.05 -3.55 -5.19
CA THR A 145 -12.48 -3.47 -6.55
C THR A 145 -11.09 -2.86 -6.60
N LYS A 146 -10.59 -2.36 -5.47
CA LYS A 146 -9.26 -1.77 -5.39
C LYS A 146 -8.17 -2.85 -5.36
N THR A 147 -7.04 -2.52 -5.97
CA THR A 147 -5.77 -3.20 -5.70
C THR A 147 -4.99 -2.37 -4.70
N PHE A 148 -4.70 -2.96 -3.57
CA PHE A 148 -3.94 -2.35 -2.49
C PHE A 148 -2.45 -2.65 -2.65
N ARG A 149 -1.61 -1.81 -2.03
CA ARG A 149 -0.16 -2.00 -1.99
C ARG A 149 0.30 -2.18 -0.54
N ALA A 150 0.95 -3.29 -0.25
CA ALA A 150 1.50 -3.60 1.07
C ALA A 150 2.78 -2.77 1.33
N THR A 151 2.63 -1.50 1.73
CA THR A 151 3.76 -0.57 1.94
C THR A 151 4.02 -0.28 3.41
N ASP A 152 3.01 -0.45 4.25
CA ASP A 152 3.07 -0.03 5.64
C ASP A 152 3.12 -1.20 6.63
N ILE A 153 3.38 -0.90 7.89
CA ILE A 153 3.32 -1.82 9.02
C ILE A 153 2.80 -1.07 10.26
N GLY A 154 2.11 -1.78 11.14
CA GLY A 154 1.67 -1.26 12.44
C GLY A 154 2.03 -2.22 13.56
N ASN A 155 2.32 -1.71 14.75
CA ASN A 155 2.69 -2.55 15.91
C ASN A 155 1.59 -3.54 16.32
N GLY A 156 0.31 -3.20 16.03
CA GLY A 156 -0.85 -4.05 16.28
C GLY A 156 -1.25 -4.93 15.11
N ILE A 157 -0.59 -4.81 13.96
CA ILE A 157 -0.93 -5.55 12.73
C ILE A 157 -0.11 -6.84 12.68
N VAL A 158 -0.66 -7.89 13.26
CA VAL A 158 0.01 -9.19 13.44
C VAL A 158 -0.91 -10.32 12.97
N GLY A 159 -0.33 -11.31 12.30
CA GLY A 159 -1.07 -12.47 11.78
C GLY A 159 -1.96 -12.09 10.58
N GLN A 160 -3.12 -12.75 10.46
CA GLN A 160 -4.12 -12.49 9.41
C GLN A 160 -4.89 -11.18 9.68
N HIS A 161 -4.17 -10.08 9.84
CA HIS A 161 -4.70 -8.75 10.04
C HIS A 161 -4.12 -7.80 8.99
N ILE A 162 -4.97 -7.03 8.35
CA ILE A 162 -4.62 -5.95 7.42
C ILE A 162 -5.30 -4.67 7.90
N ASP A 163 -4.55 -3.57 7.92
CA ASP A 163 -5.07 -2.25 8.20
C ASP A 163 -5.01 -1.39 6.93
N VAL A 164 -6.15 -0.89 6.49
CA VAL A 164 -6.30 -0.21 5.20
C VAL A 164 -6.29 1.29 5.40
N PHE A 165 -5.42 2.01 4.70
CA PHE A 165 -5.45 3.46 4.68
C PHE A 165 -6.71 3.96 3.97
N THR A 166 -7.58 4.63 4.72
CA THR A 166 -8.88 5.11 4.25
C THR A 166 -8.86 6.55 3.76
N GLY A 167 -7.81 7.32 4.10
CA GLY A 167 -7.68 8.71 3.67
C GLY A 167 -7.38 9.68 4.81
N THR A 168 -7.87 10.91 4.68
CA THR A 168 -7.58 12.01 5.61
C THR A 168 -8.87 12.66 6.09
N GLY A 169 -8.95 12.99 7.38
CA GLY A 169 -10.07 13.70 8.01
C GLY A 169 -11.22 12.79 8.45
N LEU A 170 -12.30 13.38 9.00
CA LEU A 170 -13.41 12.66 9.61
C LEU A 170 -14.16 11.74 8.64
N ALA A 171 -14.27 12.12 7.36
CA ALA A 171 -14.88 11.24 6.36
C ALA A 171 -14.08 9.94 6.17
N ALA A 172 -12.76 9.99 6.29
CA ALA A 172 -11.90 8.82 6.24
C ALA A 172 -12.00 7.99 7.52
N GLU A 173 -12.18 8.62 8.68
CA GLU A 173 -12.50 7.94 9.95
C GLU A 173 -13.78 7.10 9.83
N GLU A 174 -14.86 7.66 9.28
CA GLU A 174 -16.11 6.93 9.03
C GLU A 174 -15.87 5.69 8.12
N GLU A 175 -15.00 5.81 7.10
CA GLU A 175 -14.65 4.69 6.26
C GLU A 175 -13.88 3.59 7.02
N THR A 176 -13.07 3.92 8.03
CA THR A 176 -12.39 2.91 8.85
C THR A 176 -13.40 1.98 9.51
N PHE A 177 -14.45 2.55 10.08
CA PHE A 177 -15.52 1.75 10.70
C PHE A 177 -16.31 0.95 9.68
N ARG A 178 -16.57 1.52 8.49
CA ARG A 178 -17.36 0.88 7.45
C ARG A 178 -16.68 -0.36 6.85
N ILE A 179 -15.35 -0.37 6.76
CA ILE A 179 -14.58 -1.49 6.20
C ILE A 179 -14.14 -2.51 7.24
N THR A 180 -14.18 -2.16 8.54
CA THR A 180 -13.76 -3.05 9.62
C THR A 180 -14.66 -4.28 9.68
N SER A 181 -14.06 -5.46 9.45
CA SER A 181 -14.79 -6.71 9.33
C SER A 181 -13.89 -7.94 9.52
N ASN A 182 -14.51 -9.06 9.89
CA ASN A 182 -13.84 -10.35 10.05
C ASN A 182 -14.15 -11.29 8.87
N ASN A 183 -13.40 -12.39 8.78
CA ASN A 183 -13.59 -13.46 7.80
C ASN A 183 -13.47 -13.00 6.34
N ASN A 184 -12.60 -12.03 6.08
CA ASN A 184 -12.38 -11.54 4.74
C ASN A 184 -11.52 -12.52 3.93
N ARG A 185 -11.74 -12.48 2.60
CA ARG A 185 -10.89 -13.16 1.63
C ARG A 185 -9.82 -12.19 1.12
N VAL A 186 -8.57 -12.59 1.29
CA VAL A 186 -7.40 -11.82 0.83
C VAL A 186 -6.64 -12.63 -0.21
N CYS A 187 -6.35 -11.99 -1.34
CA CYS A 187 -5.51 -12.54 -2.40
C CYS A 187 -4.33 -11.59 -2.63
N PHE A 188 -3.12 -12.12 -2.73
CA PHE A 188 -1.94 -11.31 -3.07
C PHE A 188 -1.04 -12.05 -4.05
N MET A 189 -0.24 -11.27 -4.79
CA MET A 189 0.79 -11.78 -5.70
C MET A 189 2.14 -11.69 -5.02
N SER A 190 2.81 -12.82 -4.83
CA SER A 190 4.21 -12.85 -4.43
C SER A 190 5.07 -12.42 -5.62
N ASN A 191 6.01 -11.52 -5.39
CA ASN A 191 7.02 -11.14 -6.39
C ASN A 191 8.04 -12.24 -6.57
#